data_efa347abebaeeaaf69da041425beb559
#
_entry.id   efa347abebaeeaaf69da041425beb559
#
_cell.length_a   1.000
_cell.length_b   1.000
_cell.length_c   1.000
_cell.angle_alpha   90.00
_cell.angle_beta   90.00
_cell.angle_gamma   90.00
#
_symmetry.space_group_name_H-M   'P 1'
#
loop_
_entity.id
_entity.type
_entity.pdbx_description
1 polymer ?
#
loop_
_entity_poly.entity_id
_entity_poly.type
_entity_poly.pdbx_seq_one_letter_code
_entity_poly.pdbx_strand_id
1 'polypeptide(L)'
;GNWLVGIDISGSMEHAMQPGLLLAAYLARQVRDKVLLCFFNHEPYVKDVTGRTYAELVEMTKLIVAQGGTSIGCVVAAARELQFEADAIALVSDGGERHPPDFGSAYRAYSAWMGKEPPVYLYRVPGDDPDWLSARYGGTLPYQCFPVEKSINEAGVVALAATMKTKRYGLVQEIMDTPLLTMEQALRPPKQWRIDYAIAT
;
A
#
# COMPACT_ATOMS: atom_id res chain seq x y z
N GLY A 1 -8.48 9.41 -4.05
CA GLY A 1 -9.26 8.17 -4.18
C GLY A 1 -9.41 7.45 -2.86
N ASN A 2 -10.29 6.46 -2.82
CA ASN A 2 -10.56 5.64 -1.64
C ASN A 2 -9.43 4.65 -1.38
N TRP A 3 -9.06 4.47 -0.12
CA TRP A 3 -8.01 3.53 0.29
C TRP A 3 -8.54 2.42 1.19
N LEU A 4 -8.14 1.19 0.91
CA LEU A 4 -8.33 0.04 1.78
C LEU A 4 -6.99 -0.31 2.41
N VAL A 5 -6.91 -0.26 3.74
CA VAL A 5 -5.69 -0.57 4.48
C VAL A 5 -5.92 -1.83 5.29
N GLY A 6 -5.19 -2.89 5.01
CA GLY A 6 -5.22 -4.14 5.77
C GLY A 6 -4.04 -4.21 6.73
N ILE A 7 -4.29 -4.49 8.00
CA ILE A 7 -3.25 -4.76 9.00
C ILE A 7 -3.47 -6.17 9.54
N ASP A 8 -2.49 -7.01 9.30
CA ASP A 8 -2.44 -8.37 9.82
C ASP A 8 -2.27 -8.36 11.34
N ILE A 9 -3.20 -9.03 12.02
CA ILE A 9 -3.18 -9.26 13.46
C ILE A 9 -3.08 -10.74 13.81
N SER A 10 -2.57 -11.57 12.91
CA SER A 10 -2.22 -12.96 13.21
C SER A 10 -1.16 -13.07 14.30
N GLY A 11 -0.97 -14.26 14.88
CA GLY A 11 -0.13 -14.44 16.04
C GLY A 11 1.34 -14.01 15.85
N SER A 12 1.88 -14.03 14.62
CA SER A 12 3.24 -13.59 14.30
C SER A 12 3.41 -12.07 14.24
N MET A 13 2.28 -11.31 14.21
CA MET A 13 2.24 -9.90 13.85
C MET A 13 2.18 -8.92 15.01
N GLU A 14 2.39 -9.35 16.25
CA GLU A 14 2.35 -8.46 17.43
C GLU A 14 3.23 -7.20 17.27
N HIS A 15 4.38 -7.35 16.59
CA HIS A 15 5.33 -6.25 16.36
C HIS A 15 4.96 -5.34 15.18
N ALA A 16 4.02 -5.74 14.34
CA ALA A 16 3.68 -5.04 13.10
C ALA A 16 2.47 -4.11 13.22
N MET A 17 1.73 -4.18 14.31
CA MET A 17 0.57 -3.30 14.51
C MET A 17 0.96 -1.82 14.47
N GLN A 18 2.05 -1.43 15.13
CA GLN A 18 2.45 -0.02 15.18
C GLN A 18 2.80 0.56 13.80
N PRO A 19 3.64 -0.06 12.97
CA PRO A 19 3.87 0.39 11.59
C PRO A 19 2.59 0.50 10.77
N GLY A 20 1.70 -0.48 10.89
CA GLY A 20 0.42 -0.48 10.19
C GLY A 20 -0.48 0.68 10.60
N LEU A 21 -0.58 0.97 11.90
CA LEU A 21 -1.37 2.10 12.41
C LEU A 21 -0.79 3.45 11.99
N LEU A 22 0.54 3.60 11.97
CA LEU A 22 1.20 4.82 11.47
C LEU A 22 0.88 5.04 9.99
N LEU A 23 0.94 3.99 9.18
CA LEU A 23 0.59 4.04 7.76
C LEU A 23 -0.89 4.42 7.57
N ALA A 24 -1.79 3.77 8.30
CA ALA A 24 -3.22 4.07 8.24
C ALA A 24 -3.52 5.51 8.66
N ALA A 25 -2.89 6.01 9.73
CA ALA A 25 -3.04 7.38 10.19
C ALA A 25 -2.52 8.40 9.16
N TYR A 26 -1.38 8.10 8.53
CA TYR A 26 -0.86 8.94 7.46
C TYR A 26 -1.86 9.03 6.31
N LEU A 27 -2.35 7.89 5.82
CA LEU A 27 -3.34 7.86 4.74
C LEU A 27 -4.64 8.56 5.13
N ALA A 28 -5.15 8.30 6.33
CA ALA A 28 -6.38 8.92 6.83
C ALA A 28 -6.33 10.47 6.83
N ARG A 29 -5.13 11.05 6.97
CA ARG A 29 -4.91 12.49 6.97
C ARG A 29 -4.60 13.08 5.59
N GLN A 30 -3.99 12.31 4.70
CA GLN A 30 -3.54 12.78 3.39
C GLN A 30 -4.57 12.53 2.28
N VAL A 31 -5.42 11.54 2.45
CA VAL A 31 -6.44 11.17 1.48
C VAL A 31 -7.68 12.04 1.69
N ARG A 32 -8.23 12.58 0.58
CA ARG A 32 -9.45 13.41 0.63
C ARG A 32 -10.73 12.59 0.72
N ASP A 33 -10.66 11.39 0.18
CA ASP A 33 -11.78 10.45 0.13
C ASP A 33 -11.73 9.49 1.32
N LYS A 34 -12.37 8.35 1.24
CA LYS A 34 -12.50 7.43 2.36
C LYS A 34 -11.25 6.55 2.56
N VAL A 35 -10.94 6.29 3.81
CA VAL A 35 -9.95 5.29 4.23
C VAL A 35 -10.62 4.26 5.12
N LEU A 36 -10.75 3.02 4.62
CA LEU A 36 -11.16 1.88 5.44
C LEU A 36 -9.93 1.14 5.96
N LEU A 37 -9.90 0.93 7.26
CA LEU A 37 -8.92 0.12 7.94
C LEU A 37 -9.54 -1.23 8.29
N CYS A 38 -8.93 -2.31 7.81
CA CYS A 38 -9.29 -3.68 8.09
C CYS A 38 -8.18 -4.36 8.90
N PHE A 39 -8.41 -4.62 10.18
CA PHE A 39 -7.60 -5.58 10.91
C PHE A 39 -8.04 -6.98 10.52
N PHE A 40 -7.10 -7.87 10.30
CA PHE A 40 -7.42 -9.21 9.88
C PHE A 40 -6.48 -10.26 10.49
N ASN A 41 -7.06 -11.37 10.79
CA ASN A 41 -6.40 -12.66 10.98
C ASN A 41 -7.05 -13.65 9.98
N HIS A 42 -7.88 -14.59 10.41
CA HIS A 42 -8.77 -15.37 9.55
C HIS A 42 -10.16 -14.72 9.40
N GLU A 43 -10.43 -13.65 10.15
CA GLU A 43 -11.65 -12.83 10.10
C GLU A 43 -11.31 -11.35 9.91
N PRO A 44 -12.11 -10.59 9.13
CA PRO A 44 -11.90 -9.17 8.94
C PRO A 44 -12.61 -8.33 10.01
N TYR A 45 -11.95 -7.28 10.48
CA TYR A 45 -12.52 -6.29 11.37
C TYR A 45 -12.34 -4.89 10.77
N VAL A 46 -13.40 -4.34 10.18
CA VAL A 46 -13.33 -3.12 9.36
C VAL A 46 -13.84 -1.90 10.11
N LYS A 47 -13.11 -0.79 9.97
CA LYS A 47 -13.46 0.54 10.50
C LYS A 47 -13.20 1.63 9.46
N ASP A 48 -14.07 2.63 9.39
CA ASP A 48 -13.79 3.89 8.69
C ASP A 48 -12.90 4.76 9.58
N VAL A 49 -11.73 5.09 9.06
CA VAL A 49 -10.70 5.87 9.77
C VAL A 49 -10.40 7.20 9.07
N THR A 50 -11.24 7.61 8.15
CA THR A 50 -11.09 8.86 7.40
C THR A 50 -10.91 10.06 8.35
N GLY A 51 -9.84 10.82 8.17
CA GLY A 51 -9.52 12.00 8.98
C GLY A 51 -9.01 11.71 10.40
N ARG A 52 -8.94 10.44 10.82
CA ARG A 52 -8.45 10.07 12.17
C ARG A 52 -6.97 10.32 12.34
N THR A 53 -6.60 10.70 13.55
CA THR A 53 -5.21 10.85 13.97
C THR A 53 -4.63 9.51 14.44
N TYR A 54 -3.30 9.42 14.52
CA TYR A 54 -2.63 8.24 15.07
C TYR A 54 -3.08 7.92 16.51
N ALA A 55 -3.21 8.94 17.35
CA ALA A 55 -3.65 8.76 18.74
C ALA A 55 -5.07 8.16 18.81
N GLU A 56 -5.99 8.61 17.95
CA GLU A 56 -7.35 8.03 17.87
C GLU A 56 -7.32 6.58 17.38
N LEU A 57 -6.44 6.25 16.42
CA LEU A 57 -6.29 4.86 15.95
C LEU A 57 -5.73 3.96 17.05
N VAL A 58 -4.72 4.41 17.79
CA VAL A 58 -4.18 3.66 18.93
C VAL A 58 -5.27 3.42 19.98
N GLU A 59 -6.10 4.43 20.28
CA GLU A 59 -7.20 4.27 21.23
C GLU A 59 -8.25 3.26 20.75
N MET A 60 -8.61 3.32 19.48
CA MET A 60 -9.58 2.37 18.87
C MET A 60 -9.08 0.93 18.87
N THR A 61 -7.78 0.70 18.94
CA THR A 61 -7.15 -0.61 18.79
C THR A 61 -6.63 -1.23 20.08
N LYS A 62 -6.83 -0.57 21.22
CA LYS A 62 -6.37 -1.04 22.55
C LYS A 62 -6.82 -2.45 22.91
N LEU A 63 -7.95 -2.88 22.41
CA LEU A 63 -8.51 -4.22 22.67
C LEU A 63 -8.20 -5.23 21.57
N ILE A 64 -7.49 -4.82 20.51
CA ILE A 64 -7.11 -5.72 19.44
C ILE A 64 -5.82 -6.45 19.86
N VAL A 65 -5.90 -7.76 19.89
CA VAL A 65 -4.79 -8.65 20.25
C VAL A 65 -4.40 -9.47 19.02
N ALA A 66 -3.09 -9.55 18.76
CA ALA A 66 -2.57 -10.41 17.70
C ALA A 66 -2.79 -11.89 18.06
N GLN A 67 -3.58 -12.59 17.25
CA GLN A 67 -3.91 -14.01 17.47
C GLN A 67 -4.48 -14.68 16.21
N GLY A 68 -4.46 -16.00 16.21
CA GLY A 68 -5.08 -16.82 15.16
C GLY A 68 -4.21 -16.96 13.92
N GLY A 69 -4.80 -17.51 12.88
CA GLY A 69 -4.18 -17.69 11.57
C GLY A 69 -4.42 -16.50 10.66
N THR A 70 -3.98 -16.60 9.39
CA THR A 70 -3.98 -15.48 8.44
C THR A 70 -4.78 -15.81 7.18
N SER A 71 -5.71 -14.93 6.83
CA SER A 71 -6.40 -14.87 5.53
C SER A 71 -6.30 -13.44 5.00
N ILE A 72 -5.37 -13.17 4.11
CA ILE A 72 -5.21 -11.82 3.55
C ILE A 72 -6.37 -11.49 2.60
N GLY A 73 -6.91 -12.52 1.95
CA GLY A 73 -8.05 -12.38 1.06
C GLY A 73 -9.32 -11.88 1.74
N CYS A 74 -9.46 -12.07 3.06
CA CYS A 74 -10.64 -11.58 3.80
C CYS A 74 -10.75 -10.04 3.77
N VAL A 75 -9.64 -9.32 3.62
CA VAL A 75 -9.61 -7.84 3.52
C VAL A 75 -10.43 -7.35 2.32
N VAL A 76 -10.13 -7.90 1.13
CA VAL A 76 -10.83 -7.51 -0.10
C VAL A 76 -12.23 -8.14 -0.20
N ALA A 77 -12.43 -9.31 0.41
CA ALA A 77 -13.76 -9.90 0.52
C ALA A 77 -14.69 -9.01 1.35
N ALA A 78 -14.23 -8.54 2.52
CA ALA A 78 -14.99 -7.60 3.35
C ALA A 78 -15.26 -6.27 2.66
N ALA A 79 -14.30 -5.72 1.93
CA ALA A 79 -14.49 -4.50 1.15
C ALA A 79 -15.60 -4.69 0.09
N ARG A 80 -15.65 -5.85 -0.57
CA ARG A 80 -16.70 -6.18 -1.53
C ARG A 80 -18.06 -6.27 -0.87
N GLU A 81 -18.18 -6.94 0.28
CA GLU A 81 -19.43 -7.05 1.05
C GLU A 81 -19.94 -5.68 1.48
N LEU A 82 -19.04 -4.78 1.87
CA LEU A 82 -19.36 -3.40 2.24
C LEU A 82 -19.61 -2.48 1.02
N GLN A 83 -19.50 -3.02 -0.19
CA GLN A 83 -19.60 -2.27 -1.45
C GLN A 83 -18.63 -1.07 -1.50
N PHE A 84 -17.47 -1.23 -0.92
CA PHE A 84 -16.43 -0.22 -0.90
C PHE A 84 -15.50 -0.35 -2.10
N GLU A 85 -15.52 0.64 -2.97
CA GLU A 85 -14.67 0.70 -4.17
C GLU A 85 -13.34 1.36 -3.85
N ALA A 86 -12.30 0.57 -3.61
CA ALA A 86 -10.97 1.09 -3.38
C ALA A 86 -10.28 1.50 -4.69
N ASP A 87 -9.57 2.63 -4.66
CA ASP A 87 -8.66 3.05 -5.72
C ASP A 87 -7.24 2.52 -5.50
N ALA A 88 -6.93 2.15 -4.25
CA ALA A 88 -5.68 1.48 -3.89
C ALA A 88 -5.86 0.65 -2.62
N ILE A 89 -5.03 -0.39 -2.49
CA ILE A 89 -5.02 -1.32 -1.35
C ILE A 89 -3.61 -1.32 -0.75
N ALA A 90 -3.50 -1.06 0.55
CA ALA A 90 -2.26 -1.18 1.30
C ALA A 90 -2.38 -2.32 2.32
N LEU A 91 -1.43 -3.24 2.33
CA LEU A 91 -1.42 -4.40 3.23
C LEU A 91 -0.15 -4.39 4.07
N VAL A 92 -0.28 -4.59 5.36
CA VAL A 92 0.85 -4.78 6.28
C VAL A 92 0.76 -6.20 6.83
N SER A 93 1.67 -7.08 6.42
CA SER A 93 1.66 -8.50 6.76
C SER A 93 3.04 -9.12 6.58
N ASP A 94 3.32 -10.23 7.27
CA ASP A 94 4.48 -11.10 7.03
C ASP A 94 4.23 -12.08 5.86
N GLY A 95 3.01 -12.14 5.35
CA GLY A 95 2.64 -12.93 4.19
C GLY A 95 2.24 -14.37 4.46
N GLY A 96 2.13 -14.79 5.71
CA GLY A 96 1.85 -16.17 6.10
C GLY A 96 0.41 -16.66 5.86
N GLU A 97 -0.18 -16.41 4.69
CA GLU A 97 -1.57 -16.77 4.38
C GLU A 97 -1.83 -18.29 4.38
N ARG A 98 -2.64 -18.75 5.33
CA ARG A 98 -2.97 -20.18 5.53
C ARG A 98 -4.46 -20.49 5.58
N HIS A 99 -5.32 -19.47 5.63
CA HIS A 99 -6.78 -19.62 5.72
C HIS A 99 -7.49 -19.01 4.50
N PRO A 100 -8.63 -19.60 4.09
CA PRO A 100 -9.46 -19.01 3.05
C PRO A 100 -10.18 -17.75 3.56
N PRO A 101 -10.62 -16.86 2.64
CA PRO A 101 -10.30 -16.88 1.23
C PRO A 101 -8.84 -16.51 0.96
N ASP A 102 -8.23 -17.09 -0.07
CA ASP A 102 -6.90 -16.67 -0.53
C ASP A 102 -6.97 -15.30 -1.22
N PHE A 103 -5.88 -14.53 -1.07
CA PHE A 103 -5.84 -13.16 -1.57
C PHE A 103 -6.08 -13.08 -3.09
N GLY A 104 -5.44 -13.95 -3.87
CA GLY A 104 -5.54 -13.88 -5.32
C GLY A 104 -6.96 -14.14 -5.84
N SER A 105 -7.66 -15.12 -5.30
CA SER A 105 -9.04 -15.42 -5.68
C SER A 105 -9.98 -14.31 -5.23
N ALA A 106 -9.84 -13.83 -4.00
CA ALA A 106 -10.65 -12.74 -3.46
C ALA A 106 -10.40 -11.43 -4.22
N TYR A 107 -9.14 -11.09 -4.53
CA TYR A 107 -8.78 -9.92 -5.30
C TYR A 107 -9.36 -9.95 -6.72
N ARG A 108 -9.26 -11.08 -7.44
CA ARG A 108 -9.86 -11.21 -8.77
C ARG A 108 -11.38 -11.02 -8.74
N ALA A 109 -12.06 -11.62 -7.74
CA ALA A 109 -13.49 -11.45 -7.57
C ALA A 109 -13.89 -10.00 -7.22
N TYR A 110 -13.07 -9.32 -6.41
CA TYR A 110 -13.22 -7.92 -6.06
C TYR A 110 -13.02 -7.00 -7.27
N SER A 111 -11.94 -7.21 -8.01
CA SER A 111 -11.62 -6.44 -9.23
C SER A 111 -12.66 -6.62 -10.32
N ALA A 112 -13.15 -7.84 -10.53
CA ALA A 112 -14.24 -8.12 -11.47
C ALA A 112 -15.54 -7.41 -11.09
N TRP A 113 -15.87 -7.37 -9.80
CA TRP A 113 -17.02 -6.62 -9.29
C TRP A 113 -16.88 -5.11 -9.53
N MET A 114 -15.68 -4.54 -9.27
CA MET A 114 -15.43 -3.11 -9.49
C MET A 114 -15.26 -2.71 -10.95
N GLY A 115 -14.96 -3.64 -11.85
CA GLY A 115 -14.56 -3.34 -13.23
C GLY A 115 -13.18 -2.66 -13.35
N LYS A 116 -12.36 -2.69 -12.29
CA LYS A 116 -10.99 -2.14 -12.27
C LYS A 116 -10.08 -2.94 -11.36
N GLU A 117 -8.78 -2.87 -11.59
CA GLU A 117 -7.74 -3.54 -10.79
C GLU A 117 -7.00 -2.51 -9.92
N PRO A 118 -7.38 -2.29 -8.65
CA PRO A 118 -6.68 -1.35 -7.80
C PRO A 118 -5.25 -1.84 -7.51
N PRO A 119 -4.24 -0.96 -7.55
CA PRO A 119 -2.88 -1.32 -7.18
C PRO A 119 -2.81 -1.79 -5.73
N VAL A 120 -1.98 -2.81 -5.49
CA VAL A 120 -1.75 -3.39 -4.17
C VAL A 120 -0.34 -3.05 -3.70
N TYR A 121 -0.23 -2.47 -2.53
CA TYR A 121 1.02 -2.11 -1.86
C TYR A 121 1.19 -3.00 -0.64
N LEU A 122 2.08 -3.99 -0.72
CA LEU A 122 2.38 -4.88 0.39
C LEU A 122 3.57 -4.31 1.18
N TYR A 123 3.32 -3.93 2.40
CA TYR A 123 4.34 -3.56 3.39
C TYR A 123 4.68 -4.81 4.18
N ARG A 124 5.75 -5.48 3.73
CA ARG A 124 6.13 -6.76 4.27
C ARG A 124 6.95 -6.61 5.54
N VAL A 125 6.43 -7.12 6.63
CA VAL A 125 7.14 -7.28 7.89
C VAL A 125 7.97 -8.56 7.83
N PRO A 126 9.18 -8.63 8.41
CA PRO A 126 9.96 -9.85 8.50
C PRO A 126 9.19 -10.97 9.22
N GLY A 127 9.04 -12.11 8.57
CA GLY A 127 8.34 -13.30 9.05
C GLY A 127 8.80 -14.55 8.31
N ASP A 128 8.08 -15.64 8.46
CA ASP A 128 8.50 -16.97 8.01
C ASP A 128 8.42 -17.19 6.48
N ASP A 129 7.61 -16.40 5.75
CA ASP A 129 7.46 -16.57 4.29
C ASP A 129 7.83 -15.29 3.54
N PRO A 130 9.06 -15.21 3.01
CA PRO A 130 9.57 -13.98 2.41
C PRO A 130 8.91 -13.58 1.09
N ASP A 131 8.28 -14.49 0.31
CA ASP A 131 7.85 -14.21 -1.06
C ASP A 131 6.52 -14.85 -1.46
N TRP A 132 5.60 -15.08 -0.52
CA TRP A 132 4.38 -15.81 -0.79
C TRP A 132 3.50 -15.22 -1.93
N LEU A 133 3.39 -13.89 -2.05
CA LEU A 133 2.67 -13.27 -3.17
C LEU A 133 3.37 -13.55 -4.50
N SER A 134 4.68 -13.43 -4.54
CA SER A 134 5.49 -13.72 -5.71
C SER A 134 5.43 -15.20 -6.08
N ALA A 135 5.60 -16.08 -5.10
CA ALA A 135 5.57 -17.52 -5.29
C ALA A 135 4.18 -18.03 -5.71
N ARG A 136 3.12 -17.46 -5.13
CA ARG A 136 1.75 -17.92 -5.35
C ARG A 136 1.07 -17.28 -6.56
N TYR A 137 1.34 -16.01 -6.82
CA TYR A 137 0.60 -15.24 -7.81
C TYR A 137 1.48 -14.66 -8.91
N GLY A 138 2.77 -14.91 -8.90
CA GLY A 138 3.82 -14.63 -9.85
C GLY A 138 3.47 -13.77 -11.06
N GLY A 139 3.47 -12.46 -10.93
CA GLY A 139 3.23 -11.52 -12.03
C GLY A 139 1.77 -11.38 -12.48
N THR A 140 0.83 -12.13 -11.89
CA THR A 140 -0.61 -12.08 -12.27
C THR A 140 -1.40 -11.01 -11.52
N LEU A 141 -0.83 -10.39 -10.49
CA LEU A 141 -1.49 -9.34 -9.72
C LEU A 141 -0.70 -8.03 -9.76
N PRO A 142 -1.39 -6.87 -9.76
CA PRO A 142 -0.75 -5.56 -9.77
C PRO A 142 -0.26 -5.17 -8.37
N TYR A 143 0.75 -5.84 -7.83
CA TYR A 143 1.29 -5.52 -6.51
C TYR A 143 2.71 -5.00 -6.53
N GLN A 144 3.04 -4.21 -5.52
CA GLN A 144 4.40 -3.79 -5.18
C GLN A 144 4.69 -4.19 -3.74
N CYS A 145 5.88 -4.73 -3.49
CA CYS A 145 6.29 -5.17 -2.17
C CYS A 145 7.40 -4.26 -1.63
N PHE A 146 7.21 -3.79 -0.41
CA PHE A 146 8.15 -2.93 0.31
C PHE A 146 8.53 -3.59 1.63
N PRO A 147 9.80 -3.89 1.88
CA PRO A 147 10.23 -4.39 3.18
C PRO A 147 10.05 -3.31 4.25
N VAL A 148 9.54 -3.71 5.40
CA VAL A 148 9.34 -2.84 6.57
C VAL A 148 10.17 -3.40 7.72
N GLU A 149 11.04 -2.59 8.31
CA GLU A 149 11.76 -2.97 9.52
C GLU A 149 10.80 -3.04 10.72
N LYS A 150 11.11 -3.90 11.70
CA LYS A 150 10.29 -4.07 12.91
C LYS A 150 10.12 -2.78 13.71
N SER A 151 11.08 -1.86 13.63
CA SER A 151 11.02 -0.55 14.27
C SER A 151 11.04 0.56 13.22
N ILE A 152 9.89 0.89 12.67
CA ILE A 152 9.76 2.01 11.74
C ILE A 152 9.40 3.27 12.53
N ASN A 153 10.09 4.36 12.27
CA ASN A 153 9.76 5.67 12.81
C ASN A 153 8.87 6.45 11.82
N GLU A 154 8.41 7.63 12.22
CA GLU A 154 7.54 8.48 11.40
C GLU A 154 8.18 8.82 10.04
N ALA A 155 9.48 9.08 9.99
CA ALA A 155 10.20 9.37 8.75
C ALA A 155 10.18 8.16 7.80
N GLY A 156 10.34 6.94 8.34
CA GLY A 156 10.23 5.71 7.57
C GLY A 156 8.82 5.50 7.01
N VAL A 157 7.76 5.81 7.78
CA VAL A 157 6.36 5.75 7.29
C VAL A 157 6.13 6.76 6.17
N VAL A 158 6.62 7.98 6.31
CA VAL A 158 6.51 9.00 5.25
C VAL A 158 7.24 8.54 3.98
N ALA A 159 8.43 7.94 4.11
CA ALA A 159 9.15 7.39 2.98
C ALA A 159 8.38 6.24 2.31
N LEU A 160 7.80 5.32 3.08
CA LEU A 160 6.94 4.25 2.56
C LEU A 160 5.70 4.83 1.86
N ALA A 161 5.04 5.80 2.48
CA ALA A 161 3.87 6.43 1.87
C ALA A 161 4.21 7.19 0.58
N ALA A 162 5.42 7.73 0.46
CA ALA A 162 5.88 8.34 -0.78
C ALA A 162 5.96 7.33 -1.94
N THR A 163 6.23 6.05 -1.66
CA THR A 163 6.25 4.99 -2.68
C THR A 163 4.88 4.76 -3.31
N MET A 164 3.79 5.02 -2.59
CA MET A 164 2.42 4.90 -3.09
C MET A 164 2.09 5.89 -4.19
N LYS A 165 2.82 6.98 -4.28
CA LYS A 165 2.68 7.96 -5.37
C LYS A 165 3.37 7.51 -6.66
N THR A 166 4.24 6.52 -6.57
CA THR A 166 4.97 5.97 -7.72
C THR A 166 4.07 4.98 -8.45
N LYS A 167 3.70 5.26 -9.68
CA LYS A 167 3.00 4.28 -10.52
C LYS A 167 3.89 3.05 -10.70
N ARG A 168 3.33 1.84 -10.64
CA ARG A 168 4.05 0.55 -10.81
C ARG A 168 5.00 0.53 -12.00
N TYR A 169 4.61 1.21 -13.07
CA TYR A 169 5.41 1.36 -14.30
C TYR A 169 5.72 2.82 -14.60
N GLY A 170 5.77 3.68 -13.57
CA GLY A 170 5.99 5.11 -13.77
C GLY A 170 7.25 5.40 -14.57
N LEU A 171 8.36 4.71 -14.25
CA LEU A 171 9.61 4.84 -15.00
C LEU A 171 9.48 4.28 -16.43
N VAL A 172 8.83 3.12 -16.59
CA VAL A 172 8.61 2.53 -17.92
C VAL A 172 7.69 3.43 -18.74
N GLN A 173 6.62 3.96 -18.15
CA GLN A 173 5.73 4.89 -18.83
C GLN A 173 6.44 6.19 -19.18
N GLU A 174 7.25 6.73 -18.27
CA GLU A 174 8.08 7.92 -18.52
C GLU A 174 9.07 7.69 -19.67
N ILE A 175 9.71 6.50 -19.72
CA ILE A 175 10.58 6.12 -20.83
C ILE A 175 9.78 6.02 -22.13
N MET A 176 8.60 5.39 -22.09
CA MET A 176 7.74 5.21 -23.27
C MET A 176 7.14 6.54 -23.77
N ASP A 177 6.83 7.43 -22.87
CA ASP A 177 6.27 8.76 -23.17
C ASP A 177 7.35 9.78 -23.51
N THR A 178 8.64 9.49 -23.19
CA THR A 178 9.75 10.35 -23.52
C THR A 178 10.08 10.21 -25.03
N PRO A 179 9.94 11.27 -25.81
CA PRO A 179 10.24 11.20 -27.25
C PRO A 179 11.71 10.87 -27.44
N LEU A 180 11.98 9.87 -28.27
CA LEU A 180 13.35 9.55 -28.65
C LEU A 180 13.96 10.75 -29.36
N LEU A 181 15.07 11.26 -28.84
CA LEU A 181 15.83 12.31 -29.50
C LEU A 181 16.41 11.75 -30.81
N THR A 182 16.23 12.48 -31.90
CA THR A 182 16.97 12.18 -33.13
C THR A 182 18.46 12.46 -32.90
N MET A 183 19.33 11.83 -33.70
CA MET A 183 20.79 12.11 -33.64
C MET A 183 21.09 13.61 -33.75
N GLU A 184 20.34 14.30 -34.59
CA GLU A 184 20.48 15.75 -34.77
C GLU A 184 20.11 16.55 -33.51
N GLN A 185 19.04 16.14 -32.82
CA GLN A 185 18.60 16.73 -31.55
C GLN A 185 19.58 16.43 -30.41
N ALA A 186 20.13 15.20 -30.36
CA ALA A 186 21.08 14.78 -29.35
C ALA A 186 22.44 15.49 -29.51
N LEU A 187 22.85 15.86 -30.74
CA LEU A 187 24.07 16.56 -31.04
C LEU A 187 23.97 18.09 -30.89
N ARG A 188 22.76 18.65 -30.64
CA ARG A 188 22.63 20.08 -30.35
C ARG A 188 23.28 20.39 -29.00
N PRO A 189 24.16 21.42 -28.92
CA PRO A 189 24.70 21.82 -27.64
C PRO A 189 23.56 22.21 -26.68
N PRO A 190 23.64 21.84 -25.38
CA PRO A 190 22.63 22.21 -24.42
C PRO A 190 22.43 23.71 -24.42
N LYS A 191 21.18 24.19 -24.42
CA LYS A 191 20.89 25.60 -24.27
C LYS A 191 21.60 26.08 -23.01
N GLN A 192 22.52 27.02 -23.15
CA GLN A 192 23.18 27.63 -22.00
C GLN A 192 22.09 28.18 -21.06
N TRP A 193 22.05 27.63 -19.85
CA TRP A 193 21.22 28.20 -18.79
C TRP A 193 21.80 29.57 -18.47
N ARG A 194 21.16 30.65 -18.92
CA ARG A 194 21.43 31.98 -18.41
C ARG A 194 20.89 32.04 -16.98
N ILE A 195 21.79 31.92 -16.03
CA ILE A 195 21.50 32.28 -14.64
C ILE A 195 21.62 33.81 -14.62
N ASP A 196 20.51 34.51 -14.72
CA ASP A 196 20.45 35.93 -14.46
C ASP A 196 20.60 36.15 -12.96
N TYR A 197 21.82 36.37 -12.52
CA TYR A 197 22.06 36.92 -11.19
C TYR A 197 21.57 38.37 -11.21
N ALA A 198 20.35 38.60 -10.68
CA ALA A 198 19.93 39.93 -10.30
C ALA A 198 20.81 40.37 -9.10
N ILE A 199 21.87 41.10 -9.36
CA ILE A 199 22.63 41.80 -8.31
C ILE A 199 21.72 42.92 -7.83
N ALA A 200 21.10 42.73 -6.63
CA ALA A 200 20.44 43.82 -5.92
C ALA A 200 21.53 44.76 -5.42
N THR A 201 21.62 45.97 -5.98
CA THR A 201 22.30 47.12 -5.44
C THR A 201 21.41 47.84 -4.46
#